data_c30e348304320fed5aacc81f365eb2d7
#
_entry.id   c30e348304320fed5aacc81f365eb2d7
#
_cell.length_a   1.000
_cell.length_b   1.000
_cell.length_c   1.000
_cell.angle_alpha   90.00
_cell.angle_beta   90.00
_cell.angle_gamma   90.00
#
_symmetry.space_group_name_H-M   'P 1'
#
loop_
_entity.id
_entity.type
_entity.pdbx_description
1 polymer ?
#
loop_
_entity_poly.entity_id
_entity_poly.type
_entity_poly.pdbx_seq_one_letter_code
_entity_poly.pdbx_strand_id
1 'polypeptide(L)'
;ADSFVKEIVTSLYGGDAYLIKGAFSRDFMINLRKRVHEYCKTKPSEFYKMLEGSPDFHRIIDLESGKKYSFRVCKHSYYFYPWNDDPLDVFGPVYERWRVIKFLMGLRSDEYEKNTPKDGVIDRIQVVRYPPRIGFLEPHSDPYLHQRLIFSGYMSKRGVDYQGGGFYLVAPGDNPVEIEEQIDIGDICVAYATVYHGVAPVDRQKEPTWESDDGRWFLSMYSNASDEVSNRHTGHPVKLSIKGVMPDEY
;
A
#
# COMPACT_ATOMS: atom_id res chain seq x y z
N ALA A 1 -18.89 20.91 10.61
CA ALA A 1 -17.97 19.77 10.67
C ALA A 1 -18.70 18.47 10.38
N ASP A 2 -19.81 18.19 11.07
CA ASP A 2 -20.52 16.89 10.95
C ASP A 2 -21.12 16.63 9.56
N SER A 3 -21.64 17.64 8.86
CA SER A 3 -22.20 17.50 7.50
C SER A 3 -21.10 17.14 6.49
N PHE A 4 -19.95 17.77 6.59
CA PHE A 4 -18.80 17.53 5.71
C PHE A 4 -18.20 16.12 5.90
N VAL A 5 -18.05 15.69 7.16
CA VAL A 5 -17.58 14.32 7.45
C VAL A 5 -18.58 13.29 6.91
N LYS A 6 -19.87 13.52 7.12
CA LYS A 6 -20.93 12.65 6.60
C LYS A 6 -20.92 12.55 5.06
N GLU A 7 -20.67 13.67 4.39
CA GLU A 7 -20.54 13.70 2.93
C GLU A 7 -19.36 12.84 2.46
N ILE A 8 -18.17 13.05 3.03
CA ILE A 8 -16.97 12.26 2.69
C ILE A 8 -17.19 10.77 2.94
N VAL A 9 -17.72 10.41 4.12
CA VAL A 9 -17.99 9.00 4.45
C VAL A 9 -18.98 8.39 3.50
N THR A 10 -20.08 9.08 3.19
CA THR A 10 -21.12 8.60 2.25
C THR A 10 -20.51 8.36 0.85
N SER A 11 -19.69 9.29 0.38
CA SER A 11 -19.03 9.20 -0.93
C SER A 11 -18.03 8.03 -0.98
N LEU A 12 -17.16 7.91 0.03
CA LEU A 12 -16.19 6.80 0.14
C LEU A 12 -16.89 5.43 0.15
N TYR A 13 -17.95 5.29 0.94
CA TYR A 13 -18.72 4.03 0.99
C TYR A 13 -19.59 3.80 -0.25
N GLY A 14 -19.83 4.87 -1.03
CA GLY A 14 -20.43 4.81 -2.36
C GLY A 14 -19.47 4.33 -3.46
N GLY A 15 -18.17 4.24 -3.15
CA GLY A 15 -17.14 3.78 -4.10
C GLY A 15 -16.25 4.88 -4.68
N ASP A 16 -16.42 6.13 -4.23
CA ASP A 16 -15.56 7.22 -4.65
C ASP A 16 -14.16 7.11 -3.98
N ALA A 17 -13.17 7.78 -4.57
CA ALA A 17 -11.84 7.92 -4.00
C ALA A 17 -11.49 9.38 -3.78
N TYR A 18 -10.74 9.65 -2.72
CA TYR A 18 -10.25 10.98 -2.39
C TYR A 18 -8.73 11.05 -2.49
N LEU A 19 -8.25 12.11 -3.12
CA LEU A 19 -6.84 12.49 -3.09
C LEU A 19 -6.66 13.62 -2.07
N ILE A 20 -6.02 13.31 -0.95
CA ILE A 20 -5.68 14.28 0.10
C ILE A 20 -4.32 14.85 -0.25
N LYS A 21 -4.32 16.11 -0.71
CA LYS A 21 -3.12 16.78 -1.19
C LYS A 21 -2.23 17.23 -0.03
N GLY A 22 -0.92 16.97 -0.17
CA GLY A 22 0.09 17.42 0.79
C GLY A 22 -0.10 16.87 2.22
N ALA A 23 -0.66 15.69 2.36
CA ALA A 23 -0.88 15.04 3.66
C ALA A 23 0.44 14.80 4.42
N PHE A 24 1.51 14.49 3.71
CA PHE A 24 2.88 14.46 4.22
C PHE A 24 3.72 15.55 3.53
N SER A 25 4.75 16.04 4.20
CA SER A 25 5.71 16.90 3.52
C SER A 25 6.49 16.09 2.47
N ARG A 26 6.79 16.71 1.34
CA ARG A 26 7.57 16.12 0.27
C ARG A 26 8.93 15.63 0.76
N ASP A 27 9.60 16.44 1.56
CA ASP A 27 10.93 16.11 2.11
C ASP A 27 10.89 14.89 3.02
N PHE A 28 9.85 14.77 3.87
CA PHE A 28 9.65 13.60 4.70
C PHE A 28 9.58 12.33 3.86
N MET A 29 8.74 12.31 2.83
CA MET A 29 8.52 11.14 1.98
C MET A 29 9.76 10.76 1.18
N ILE A 30 10.48 11.74 0.63
CA ILE A 30 11.74 11.50 -0.11
C ILE A 30 12.82 10.96 0.82
N ASN A 31 12.98 11.55 2.01
CA ASN A 31 13.98 11.10 2.98
C ASN A 31 13.63 9.71 3.53
N LEU A 32 12.37 9.44 3.82
CA LEU A 32 11.92 8.13 4.27
C LEU A 32 12.21 7.06 3.20
N ARG A 33 11.88 7.32 1.92
CA ARG A 33 12.20 6.41 0.81
C ARG A 33 13.68 6.03 0.79
N LYS A 34 14.57 7.01 0.85
CA LYS A 34 16.02 6.78 0.89
C LYS A 34 16.45 5.95 2.11
N ARG A 35 15.98 6.31 3.30
CA ARG A 35 16.31 5.61 4.55
C ARG A 35 15.81 4.17 4.54
N VAL A 36 14.59 3.91 4.04
CA VAL A 36 14.05 2.56 3.88
C VAL A 36 14.90 1.74 2.92
N HIS A 37 15.29 2.33 1.79
CA HIS A 37 16.17 1.65 0.83
C HIS A 37 17.52 1.28 1.43
N GLU A 38 18.18 2.21 2.12
CA GLU A 38 19.48 1.95 2.80
C GLU A 38 19.35 0.96 3.95
N TYR A 39 18.30 1.06 4.77
CA TYR A 39 18.06 0.14 5.89
C TYR A 39 18.02 -1.31 5.45
N CYS A 40 17.45 -1.59 4.29
CA CYS A 40 17.29 -2.94 3.79
C CYS A 40 18.50 -3.50 3.04
N LYS A 41 19.47 -2.67 2.61
CA LYS A 41 20.69 -3.15 1.95
C LYS A 41 21.55 -4.05 2.85
N THR A 42 21.42 -3.89 4.15
CA THR A 42 22.19 -4.65 5.16
C THR A 42 21.46 -5.89 5.67
N LYS A 43 20.25 -6.16 5.18
CA LYS A 43 19.41 -7.26 5.64
C LYS A 43 19.05 -8.19 4.49
N PRO A 44 18.93 -9.50 4.75
CA PRO A 44 18.45 -10.44 3.73
C PRO A 44 16.97 -10.19 3.43
N SER A 45 16.55 -10.52 2.20
CA SER A 45 15.14 -10.58 1.84
C SER A 45 14.52 -11.84 2.43
N GLU A 46 13.64 -11.67 3.41
CA GLU A 46 13.05 -12.76 4.19
C GLU A 46 11.54 -12.62 4.31
N PHE A 47 10.90 -13.64 4.87
CA PHE A 47 9.49 -13.62 5.21
C PHE A 47 9.28 -14.09 6.65
N TYR A 48 8.62 -13.26 7.43
CA TYR A 48 8.15 -13.61 8.76
C TYR A 48 6.63 -13.56 8.82
N LYS A 49 6.05 -14.55 9.49
CA LYS A 49 4.63 -14.49 9.85
C LYS A 49 4.43 -13.40 10.90
N MET A 50 3.25 -12.81 10.92
CA MET A 50 2.86 -11.82 11.94
C MET A 50 2.49 -12.52 13.24
N LEU A 51 3.51 -13.03 13.93
CA LEU A 51 3.43 -13.67 15.24
C LEU A 51 4.09 -12.79 16.29
N GLU A 52 3.89 -13.12 17.56
CA GLU A 52 4.47 -12.38 18.68
C GLU A 52 6.01 -12.29 18.54
N GLY A 53 6.54 -11.07 18.68
CA GLY A 53 7.98 -10.80 18.56
C GLY A 53 8.56 -10.82 17.14
N SER A 54 7.72 -10.88 16.11
CA SER A 54 8.19 -10.81 14.71
C SER A 54 8.97 -9.52 14.46
N PRO A 55 10.16 -9.59 13.84
CA PRO A 55 10.97 -8.42 13.55
C PRO A 55 10.43 -7.65 12.34
N ASP A 56 10.91 -6.43 12.16
CA ASP A 56 10.79 -5.73 10.89
C ASP A 56 11.62 -6.42 9.82
N PHE A 57 11.08 -6.50 8.61
CA PHE A 57 11.74 -7.19 7.51
C PHE A 57 11.42 -6.58 6.15
N HIS A 58 12.17 -6.97 5.15
CA HIS A 58 11.79 -6.71 3.77
C HIS A 58 11.72 -7.99 2.96
N ARG A 59 10.92 -7.96 1.90
CA ARG A 59 10.75 -9.10 1.01
C ARG A 59 10.73 -8.66 -0.45
N ILE A 60 11.59 -9.27 -1.24
CA ILE A 60 11.51 -9.25 -2.69
C ILE A 60 10.50 -10.32 -3.10
N ILE A 61 9.45 -9.90 -3.79
CA ILE A 61 8.46 -10.77 -4.41
C ILE A 61 8.67 -10.63 -5.92
N ASP A 62 9.49 -11.50 -6.46
CA ASP A 62 9.77 -11.58 -7.90
C ASP A 62 8.63 -12.27 -8.66
N LEU A 63 8.78 -12.39 -9.98
CA LEU A 63 7.76 -12.97 -10.84
C LEU A 63 7.41 -14.42 -10.46
N GLU A 64 8.39 -15.22 -10.02
CA GLU A 64 8.16 -16.63 -9.65
C GLU A 64 7.50 -16.76 -8.26
N SER A 65 7.99 -16.03 -7.28
CA SER A 65 7.39 -16.03 -5.95
C SER A 65 6.00 -15.36 -5.94
N GLY A 66 5.80 -14.37 -6.81
CA GLY A 66 4.53 -13.68 -6.98
C GLY A 66 3.39 -14.55 -7.47
N LYS A 67 3.68 -15.61 -8.24
CA LYS A 67 2.68 -16.60 -8.68
C LYS A 67 2.04 -17.41 -7.54
N LYS A 68 2.68 -17.43 -6.36
CA LYS A 68 2.20 -18.17 -5.18
C LYS A 68 1.17 -17.39 -4.36
N TYR A 69 0.94 -16.12 -4.70
CA TYR A 69 -0.07 -15.30 -4.05
C TYR A 69 -1.45 -15.53 -4.68
N SER A 70 -2.50 -15.10 -3.98
CA SER A 70 -3.88 -15.17 -4.49
C SER A 70 -4.11 -14.35 -5.75
N PHE A 71 -3.26 -13.35 -6.00
CA PHE A 71 -3.18 -12.55 -7.22
C PHE A 71 -1.71 -12.32 -7.57
N ARG A 72 -1.40 -12.20 -8.87
CA ARG A 72 -0.01 -12.02 -9.31
C ARG A 72 0.52 -10.65 -8.89
N VAL A 73 1.76 -10.64 -8.46
CA VAL A 73 2.43 -9.43 -7.96
C VAL A 73 3.93 -9.54 -8.17
N CYS A 74 4.57 -8.42 -8.49
CA CYS A 74 6.02 -8.29 -8.48
C CYS A 74 6.38 -6.96 -7.83
N LYS A 75 7.01 -7.00 -6.66
CA LYS A 75 7.31 -5.82 -5.86
C LYS A 75 8.37 -6.10 -4.81
N HIS A 76 8.98 -5.05 -4.30
CA HIS A 76 9.79 -5.08 -3.08
C HIS A 76 8.97 -4.45 -1.95
N SER A 77 8.70 -5.21 -0.90
CA SER A 77 7.90 -4.77 0.26
C SER A 77 8.75 -4.72 1.51
N TYR A 78 8.51 -3.71 2.33
CA TYR A 78 9.16 -3.45 3.61
C TYR A 78 8.07 -3.36 4.67
N TYR A 79 8.23 -4.10 5.77
CA TYR A 79 7.23 -4.26 6.81
C TYR A 79 7.77 -3.74 8.13
N PHE A 80 7.05 -2.83 8.76
CA PHE A 80 7.39 -2.23 10.05
C PHE A 80 6.23 -2.44 11.01
N TYR A 81 6.57 -2.84 12.22
CA TYR A 81 5.59 -3.17 13.25
C TYR A 81 5.75 -2.28 14.48
N PRO A 82 4.64 -1.82 15.10
CA PRO A 82 4.70 -0.85 16.19
C PRO A 82 5.28 -1.38 17.50
N TRP A 83 5.45 -2.71 17.63
CA TRP A 83 6.12 -3.31 18.80
C TRP A 83 7.65 -3.40 18.66
N ASN A 84 8.21 -3.05 17.53
CA ASN A 84 9.65 -2.97 17.31
C ASN A 84 10.15 -1.51 17.50
N ASP A 85 11.47 -1.36 17.57
CA ASP A 85 12.09 -0.04 17.53
C ASP A 85 11.74 0.69 16.22
N ASP A 86 11.59 2.00 16.27
CA ASP A 86 11.31 2.86 15.09
C ASP A 86 12.58 3.65 14.66
N PRO A 87 13.60 3.00 14.07
CA PRO A 87 14.83 3.68 13.67
C PRO A 87 14.62 4.68 12.51
N LEU A 88 13.44 4.63 11.88
CA LEU A 88 13.07 5.49 10.76
C LEU A 88 12.17 6.67 11.17
N ASP A 89 11.76 6.76 12.43
CA ASP A 89 10.78 7.74 12.92
C ASP A 89 9.54 7.82 12.04
N VAL A 90 9.02 6.66 11.64
CA VAL A 90 7.93 6.56 10.66
C VAL A 90 6.55 6.48 11.32
N PHE A 91 6.44 5.84 12.50
CA PHE A 91 5.15 5.60 13.12
C PHE A 91 4.44 6.87 13.55
N GLY A 92 5.14 7.82 14.17
CA GLY A 92 4.55 9.08 14.60
C GLY A 92 3.80 9.82 13.49
N PRO A 93 4.50 10.21 12.40
CA PRO A 93 3.87 10.90 11.26
C PRO A 93 2.77 10.09 10.56
N VAL A 94 2.92 8.76 10.48
CA VAL A 94 1.91 7.91 9.84
C VAL A 94 0.67 7.77 10.70
N TYR A 95 0.81 7.57 12.01
CA TYR A 95 -0.33 7.49 12.93
C TYR A 95 -1.16 8.78 12.99
N GLU A 96 -0.54 9.96 12.91
CA GLU A 96 -1.30 11.21 12.82
C GLU A 96 -2.34 11.20 11.69
N ARG A 97 -2.00 10.62 10.53
CA ARG A 97 -2.89 10.51 9.36
C ARG A 97 -3.81 9.31 9.50
N TRP A 98 -3.29 8.19 9.97
CA TRP A 98 -4.06 6.97 10.13
C TRP A 98 -5.20 7.12 11.13
N ARG A 99 -5.04 7.88 12.20
CA ARG A 99 -6.09 8.22 13.17
C ARG A 99 -7.28 8.91 12.50
N VAL A 100 -7.03 9.80 11.56
CA VAL A 100 -8.09 10.46 10.78
C VAL A 100 -8.81 9.43 9.90
N ILE A 101 -8.05 8.55 9.24
CA ILE A 101 -8.65 7.50 8.41
C ILE A 101 -9.45 6.50 9.25
N LYS A 102 -8.96 6.11 10.42
CA LYS A 102 -9.71 5.27 11.37
C LYS A 102 -11.03 5.91 11.77
N PHE A 103 -11.03 7.20 12.06
CA PHE A 103 -12.25 7.94 12.35
C PHE A 103 -13.26 7.88 11.19
N LEU A 104 -12.80 8.05 9.94
CA LEU A 104 -13.64 7.90 8.76
C LEU A 104 -14.16 6.46 8.56
N MET A 105 -13.45 5.46 9.06
CA MET A 105 -13.89 4.06 9.09
C MET A 105 -14.90 3.75 10.20
N GLY A 106 -15.20 4.70 11.09
CA GLY A 106 -16.04 4.50 12.27
C GLY A 106 -15.36 3.70 13.38
N LEU A 107 -14.03 3.70 13.42
CA LEU A 107 -13.21 3.13 14.48
C LEU A 107 -12.80 4.24 15.48
N ARG A 108 -12.36 3.84 16.66
CA ARG A 108 -11.65 4.77 17.53
C ARG A 108 -10.35 5.19 16.84
N SER A 109 -9.95 6.44 17.01
CA SER A 109 -8.73 6.95 16.35
C SER A 109 -7.47 6.19 16.78
N ASP A 110 -7.42 5.66 18.00
CA ASP A 110 -6.32 4.87 18.56
C ASP A 110 -6.52 3.34 18.49
N GLU A 111 -7.56 2.87 17.77
CA GLU A 111 -7.86 1.44 17.64
C GLU A 111 -6.66 0.69 17.07
N TYR A 112 -6.28 -0.42 17.68
CA TYR A 112 -5.16 -1.30 17.32
C TYR A 112 -3.74 -0.73 17.47
N GLU A 113 -3.53 0.54 17.83
CA GLU A 113 -2.17 1.14 17.88
C GLU A 113 -1.21 0.44 18.84
N LYS A 114 -1.74 -0.12 19.92
CA LYS A 114 -0.96 -0.81 20.97
C LYS A 114 -1.04 -2.33 20.89
N ASN A 115 -1.76 -2.83 19.88
CA ASN A 115 -1.96 -4.26 19.75
C ASN A 115 -0.67 -4.96 19.29
N THR A 116 -0.51 -6.17 19.77
CA THR A 116 0.49 -7.14 19.32
C THR A 116 -0.22 -8.32 18.64
N PRO A 117 0.50 -9.23 17.97
CA PRO A 117 -0.13 -10.33 17.25
C PRO A 117 -1.14 -11.16 18.05
N LYS A 118 -0.92 -11.39 19.34
CA LYS A 118 -1.85 -12.13 20.19
C LYS A 118 -3.20 -11.43 20.45
N ASP A 119 -3.28 -10.12 20.20
CA ASP A 119 -4.54 -9.38 20.27
C ASP A 119 -5.41 -9.60 19.02
N GLY A 120 -4.92 -10.34 18.03
CA GLY A 120 -5.62 -10.79 16.85
C GLY A 120 -5.61 -9.79 15.69
N VAL A 121 -5.64 -8.49 15.94
CA VAL A 121 -5.59 -7.43 14.92
C VAL A 121 -4.46 -6.47 15.25
N ILE A 122 -3.64 -6.18 14.26
CA ILE A 122 -2.47 -5.31 14.41
C ILE A 122 -2.46 -4.20 13.37
N ASP A 123 -1.88 -3.07 13.72
CA ASP A 123 -1.46 -2.05 12.77
C ASP A 123 -0.07 -2.39 12.20
N ARG A 124 0.12 -2.13 10.91
CA ARG A 124 1.36 -2.41 10.21
C ARG A 124 1.63 -1.38 9.14
N ILE A 125 2.82 -0.81 9.16
CA ILE A 125 3.30 0.01 8.03
C ILE A 125 3.91 -0.91 6.98
N GLN A 126 3.57 -0.65 5.73
CA GLN A 126 4.18 -1.28 4.58
C GLN A 126 4.66 -0.20 3.60
N VAL A 127 5.97 -0.14 3.37
CA VAL A 127 6.52 0.61 2.25
C VAL A 127 6.70 -0.36 1.09
N VAL A 128 6.36 0.07 -0.11
CA VAL A 128 6.44 -0.78 -1.31
C VAL A 128 7.14 -0.04 -2.43
N ARG A 129 8.04 -0.74 -3.08
CA ARG A 129 8.64 -0.35 -4.34
C ARG A 129 8.18 -1.30 -5.44
N TYR A 130 7.72 -0.75 -6.54
CA TYR A 130 7.53 -1.45 -7.81
C TYR A 130 8.71 -1.12 -8.71
N PRO A 131 9.64 -2.07 -8.93
CA PRO A 131 10.82 -1.85 -9.75
C PRO A 131 10.41 -1.62 -11.22
N PRO A 132 11.25 -0.89 -11.99
CA PRO A 132 11.01 -0.71 -13.41
C PRO A 132 10.81 -2.03 -14.14
N ARG A 133 10.04 -2.04 -15.23
CA ARG A 133 9.69 -3.13 -16.13
C ARG A 133 8.85 -4.24 -15.51
N ILE A 134 9.27 -4.79 -14.36
CA ILE A 134 8.67 -5.98 -13.73
C ILE A 134 7.73 -5.68 -12.57
N GLY A 135 7.72 -4.44 -12.06
CA GLY A 135 6.90 -4.09 -10.91
C GLY A 135 5.43 -3.89 -11.27
N PHE A 136 4.53 -4.69 -10.70
CA PHE A 136 3.09 -4.60 -10.91
C PHE A 136 2.29 -5.26 -9.78
N LEU A 137 0.99 -5.01 -9.77
CA LEU A 137 0.04 -5.68 -8.90
C LEU A 137 -1.27 -5.89 -9.65
N GLU A 138 -1.72 -7.15 -9.76
CA GLU A 138 -2.99 -7.48 -10.41
C GLU A 138 -4.19 -6.81 -9.76
N PRO A 139 -5.28 -6.58 -10.52
CA PRO A 139 -6.54 -6.10 -9.96
C PRO A 139 -7.03 -6.99 -8.83
N HIS A 140 -7.35 -6.38 -7.71
CA HIS A 140 -7.83 -7.08 -6.51
C HIS A 140 -8.67 -6.13 -5.66
N SER A 141 -9.32 -6.67 -4.65
CA SER A 141 -9.86 -5.93 -3.52
C SER A 141 -9.09 -6.28 -2.26
N ASP A 142 -8.95 -5.32 -1.37
CA ASP A 142 -8.33 -5.52 -0.07
C ASP A 142 -9.30 -6.16 0.94
N PRO A 143 -8.79 -6.82 1.98
CA PRO A 143 -9.61 -7.27 3.09
C PRO A 143 -10.21 -6.06 3.83
N TYR A 144 -11.51 -6.10 4.11
CA TYR A 144 -12.26 -4.99 4.69
C TYR A 144 -12.77 -5.22 6.13
N LEU A 145 -12.47 -6.37 6.72
CA LEU A 145 -13.01 -6.72 8.04
C LEU A 145 -12.53 -5.77 9.16
N HIS A 146 -11.24 -5.47 9.15
CA HIS A 146 -10.59 -4.61 10.15
C HIS A 146 -10.17 -3.24 9.58
N GLN A 147 -10.11 -3.15 8.28
CA GLN A 147 -9.71 -1.94 7.53
C GLN A 147 -10.72 -1.71 6.40
N ARG A 148 -11.58 -0.72 6.57
CA ARG A 148 -12.62 -0.40 5.58
C ARG A 148 -12.12 0.51 4.46
N LEU A 149 -11.08 1.29 4.74
CA LEU A 149 -10.50 2.23 3.77
C LEU A 149 -9.05 1.85 3.49
N ILE A 150 -8.66 1.86 2.22
CA ILE A 150 -7.25 1.81 1.84
C ILE A 150 -6.60 3.16 2.09
N PHE A 151 -5.31 3.13 2.38
CA PHE A 151 -4.46 4.28 2.60
C PHE A 151 -3.20 4.11 1.77
N SER A 152 -3.03 4.93 0.73
CA SER A 152 -1.84 4.92 -0.12
C SER A 152 -1.18 6.29 -0.12
N GLY A 153 -0.06 6.41 0.60
CA GLY A 153 0.78 7.62 0.65
C GLY A 153 1.88 7.55 -0.42
N TYR A 154 1.99 8.55 -1.27
CA TYR A 154 2.87 8.52 -2.43
C TYR A 154 4.26 9.06 -2.11
N MET A 155 5.29 8.26 -2.39
CA MET A 155 6.70 8.56 -2.13
C MET A 155 7.49 8.81 -3.43
N SER A 156 6.83 8.71 -4.57
CA SER A 156 7.38 8.98 -5.91
C SER A 156 6.32 9.60 -6.80
N LYS A 157 6.75 10.28 -7.87
CA LYS A 157 5.88 11.00 -8.80
C LYS A 157 6.12 10.52 -10.23
N ARG A 158 5.02 10.19 -10.93
CA ARG A 158 5.05 9.92 -12.37
C ARG A 158 5.52 11.16 -13.15
N GLY A 159 6.34 10.95 -14.15
CA GLY A 159 7.00 12.01 -14.91
C GLY A 159 8.27 12.57 -14.27
N VAL A 160 8.62 12.16 -13.05
CA VAL A 160 9.83 12.56 -12.32
C VAL A 160 10.65 11.32 -11.94
N ASP A 161 10.09 10.46 -11.06
CA ASP A 161 10.78 9.28 -10.54
C ASP A 161 10.59 8.06 -11.45
N TYR A 162 9.50 8.01 -12.19
CA TYR A 162 9.17 6.98 -13.18
C TYR A 162 8.27 7.58 -14.26
N GLN A 163 8.14 6.93 -15.44
CA GLN A 163 7.47 7.52 -16.60
C GLN A 163 6.11 6.89 -16.92
N GLY A 164 5.94 5.60 -16.66
CA GLY A 164 4.74 4.88 -17.07
C GLY A 164 4.26 3.85 -16.08
N GLY A 165 3.00 3.42 -16.23
CA GLY A 165 2.33 2.55 -15.30
C GLY A 165 1.87 3.26 -14.03
N GLY A 166 1.60 2.47 -12.98
CA GLY A 166 1.22 3.00 -11.68
C GLY A 166 -0.18 2.59 -11.23
N PHE A 167 -0.64 3.20 -10.17
CA PHE A 167 -1.88 2.85 -9.49
C PHE A 167 -3.11 3.29 -10.29
N TYR A 168 -4.08 2.41 -10.34
CA TYR A 168 -5.39 2.68 -10.93
C TYR A 168 -6.49 2.10 -10.05
N LEU A 169 -7.63 2.73 -10.09
CA LEU A 169 -8.90 2.24 -9.55
C LEU A 169 -9.75 1.69 -10.69
N VAL A 170 -10.71 0.84 -10.37
CA VAL A 170 -11.63 0.29 -11.36
C VAL A 170 -13.03 0.82 -11.10
N ALA A 171 -13.52 1.65 -12.01
CA ALA A 171 -14.88 2.16 -12.00
C ALA A 171 -15.88 1.09 -12.49
N PRO A 172 -17.18 1.25 -12.25
CA PRO A 172 -18.21 0.36 -12.76
C PRO A 172 -18.08 0.12 -14.27
N GLY A 173 -18.30 -1.13 -14.69
CA GLY A 173 -18.11 -1.55 -16.08
C GLY A 173 -16.68 -1.90 -16.43
N ASP A 174 -15.85 -2.26 -15.43
CA ASP A 174 -14.46 -2.66 -15.58
C ASP A 174 -13.57 -1.58 -16.23
N ASN A 175 -13.89 -0.30 -16.01
CA ASN A 175 -13.13 0.80 -16.58
C ASN A 175 -11.99 1.22 -15.63
N PRO A 176 -10.71 1.08 -16.03
CA PRO A 176 -9.60 1.56 -15.22
C PRO A 176 -9.57 3.10 -15.22
N VAL A 177 -9.44 3.67 -14.04
CA VAL A 177 -9.26 5.11 -13.81
C VAL A 177 -7.86 5.33 -13.29
N GLU A 178 -6.99 5.83 -14.14
CA GLU A 178 -5.64 6.23 -13.77
C GLU A 178 -5.68 7.54 -12.97
N ILE A 179 -5.01 7.57 -11.83
CA ILE A 179 -4.96 8.74 -10.96
C ILE A 179 -3.54 9.30 -10.79
N GLU A 180 -2.54 8.61 -11.29
CA GLU A 180 -1.11 8.95 -11.09
C GLU A 180 -0.73 10.36 -11.58
N GLU A 181 -1.39 10.87 -12.61
CA GLU A 181 -1.12 12.23 -13.11
C GLU A 181 -1.58 13.33 -12.15
N GLN A 182 -2.54 13.02 -11.28
CA GLN A 182 -3.07 13.95 -10.29
C GLN A 182 -2.29 13.94 -8.98
N ILE A 183 -1.34 13.00 -8.82
CA ILE A 183 -0.64 12.73 -7.58
C ILE A 183 0.70 13.47 -7.54
N ASP A 184 1.03 13.98 -6.35
CA ASP A 184 2.38 14.43 -6.02
C ASP A 184 2.92 13.67 -4.80
N ILE A 185 4.24 13.77 -4.57
CA ILE A 185 4.88 13.19 -3.40
C ILE A 185 4.32 13.85 -2.14
N GLY A 186 3.85 13.01 -1.20
CA GLY A 186 3.22 13.46 0.03
C GLY A 186 1.68 13.42 0.00
N ASP A 187 1.07 13.20 -1.15
CA ASP A 187 -0.37 12.99 -1.25
C ASP A 187 -0.78 11.62 -0.72
N ILE A 188 -2.04 11.49 -0.32
CA ILE A 188 -2.66 10.21 0.06
C ILE A 188 -3.87 9.97 -0.83
N CYS A 189 -4.00 8.75 -1.35
CA CYS A 189 -5.25 8.25 -1.89
C CYS A 189 -5.99 7.43 -0.84
N VAL A 190 -7.28 7.71 -0.67
CA VAL A 190 -8.19 6.97 0.21
C VAL A 190 -9.37 6.49 -0.61
N ALA A 191 -9.70 5.21 -0.52
CA ALA A 191 -10.87 4.61 -1.17
C ALA A 191 -11.40 3.46 -0.29
N TYR A 192 -12.63 3.02 -0.53
CA TYR A 192 -13.16 1.86 0.19
C TYR A 192 -12.40 0.59 -0.20
N ALA A 193 -12.11 -0.28 0.77
CA ALA A 193 -11.23 -1.44 0.57
C ALA A 193 -11.71 -2.43 -0.50
N THR A 194 -13.03 -2.46 -0.78
CA THR A 194 -13.59 -3.33 -1.82
C THR A 194 -13.60 -2.68 -3.21
N VAL A 195 -13.19 -1.42 -3.35
CA VAL A 195 -12.97 -0.82 -4.68
C VAL A 195 -11.81 -1.55 -5.34
N TYR A 196 -12.05 -2.11 -6.51
CA TYR A 196 -11.02 -2.83 -7.24
C TYR A 196 -9.91 -1.89 -7.68
N HIS A 197 -8.69 -2.32 -7.47
CA HIS A 197 -7.51 -1.52 -7.79
C HIS A 197 -6.32 -2.40 -8.11
N GLY A 198 -5.31 -1.80 -8.70
CA GLY A 198 -4.07 -2.48 -9.04
C GLY A 198 -2.95 -1.50 -9.37
N VAL A 199 -1.82 -2.03 -9.77
CA VAL A 199 -0.68 -1.25 -10.23
C VAL A 199 -0.25 -1.79 -11.59
N ALA A 200 -0.43 -0.98 -12.63
CA ALA A 200 0.03 -1.28 -13.97
C ALA A 200 1.58 -1.32 -14.00
N PRO A 201 2.18 -2.17 -14.85
CA PRO A 201 3.63 -2.32 -14.92
C PRO A 201 4.35 -1.00 -15.07
N VAL A 202 5.29 -0.76 -14.14
CA VAL A 202 6.05 0.49 -14.05
C VAL A 202 7.17 0.49 -15.09
N ASP A 203 7.31 1.57 -15.86
CA ASP A 203 8.44 1.81 -16.79
C ASP A 203 8.82 0.59 -17.65
N ARG A 204 7.90 0.05 -18.40
CA ARG A 204 8.07 -1.17 -19.21
C ARG A 204 9.31 -1.19 -20.11
N GLN A 205 9.85 -0.03 -20.44
CA GLN A 205 10.98 0.13 -21.36
C GLN A 205 12.35 0.16 -20.68
N LYS A 206 12.37 0.23 -19.34
CA LYS A 206 13.63 0.23 -18.58
C LYS A 206 14.07 -1.20 -18.23
N GLU A 207 15.37 -1.37 -17.99
CA GLU A 207 15.88 -2.64 -17.44
C GLU A 207 15.48 -2.79 -15.97
N PRO A 208 15.09 -4.01 -15.54
CA PRO A 208 14.72 -4.25 -14.16
C PRO A 208 15.95 -4.27 -13.25
N THR A 209 15.83 -3.71 -12.07
CA THR A 209 16.86 -3.79 -11.03
C THR A 209 16.24 -3.87 -9.64
N TRP A 210 16.82 -4.70 -8.79
CA TRP A 210 16.45 -4.81 -7.39
C TRP A 210 17.35 -3.94 -6.49
N GLU A 211 18.55 -3.60 -6.94
CA GLU A 211 19.57 -2.90 -6.16
C GLU A 211 19.39 -1.39 -6.13
N SER A 212 18.79 -0.79 -7.18
CA SER A 212 18.52 0.65 -7.20
C SER A 212 17.25 1.01 -6.45
N ASP A 213 17.05 2.30 -6.19
CA ASP A 213 15.81 2.87 -5.65
C ASP A 213 14.85 3.39 -6.75
N ASP A 214 15.17 3.09 -8.03
CA ASP A 214 14.30 3.44 -9.17
C ASP A 214 12.94 2.76 -9.11
N GLY A 215 11.94 3.40 -9.69
CA GLY A 215 10.59 2.88 -9.81
C GLY A 215 9.56 3.63 -8.99
N ARG A 216 8.41 3.00 -8.82
CA ARG A 216 7.28 3.58 -8.10
C ARG A 216 7.30 3.19 -6.63
N TRP A 217 7.22 4.18 -5.75
CA TRP A 217 7.20 3.97 -4.30
C TRP A 217 5.93 4.49 -3.66
N PHE A 218 5.41 3.74 -2.70
CA PHE A 218 4.34 4.21 -1.83
C PHE A 218 4.46 3.64 -0.41
N LEU A 219 3.81 4.31 0.52
CA LEU A 219 3.66 3.91 1.91
C LEU A 219 2.19 3.61 2.18
N SER A 220 1.91 2.54 2.88
CA SER A 220 0.58 2.21 3.34
C SER A 220 0.57 1.84 4.82
N MET A 221 -0.55 2.10 5.47
CA MET A 221 -0.85 1.61 6.81
C MET A 221 -2.00 0.63 6.70
N TYR A 222 -1.89 -0.48 7.42
CA TYR A 222 -2.90 -1.53 7.43
C TYR A 222 -3.27 -1.92 8.85
N SER A 223 -4.56 -2.15 9.09
CA SER A 223 -5.07 -2.91 10.24
C SER A 223 -5.45 -4.31 9.77
N ASN A 224 -4.64 -5.29 10.07
CA ASN A 224 -4.79 -6.66 9.58
C ASN A 224 -4.93 -7.68 10.72
N ALA A 225 -5.63 -8.78 10.44
CA ALA A 225 -5.54 -9.96 11.29
C ALA A 225 -4.11 -10.48 11.32
N SER A 226 -3.59 -10.77 12.52
CA SER A 226 -2.29 -11.43 12.73
C SER A 226 -2.31 -12.88 12.28
N ASP A 227 -1.17 -13.55 12.26
CA ASP A 227 -1.10 -14.98 11.95
C ASP A 227 -1.46 -15.88 13.15
N GLU A 228 -1.79 -15.29 14.31
CA GLU A 228 -2.42 -16.00 15.45
C GLU A 228 -3.91 -16.31 15.19
N VAL A 229 -4.55 -15.56 14.28
CA VAL A 229 -5.98 -15.74 13.98
C VAL A 229 -6.17 -16.82 12.92
N SER A 230 -6.99 -17.82 13.24
CA SER A 230 -7.48 -18.78 12.24
C SER A 230 -8.47 -18.10 11.29
N ASN A 231 -8.49 -18.51 10.03
CA ASN A 231 -9.40 -17.97 9.00
C ASN A 231 -9.24 -16.46 8.73
N ARG A 232 -8.02 -16.03 8.56
CA ARG A 232 -7.71 -14.63 8.22
C ARG A 232 -8.46 -14.19 6.96
N HIS A 233 -9.06 -13.02 7.04
CA HIS A 233 -9.60 -12.35 5.87
C HIS A 233 -8.44 -11.79 5.02
N THR A 234 -8.36 -12.20 3.76
CA THR A 234 -7.29 -11.79 2.83
C THR A 234 -7.89 -11.10 1.60
N GLY A 235 -7.07 -10.39 0.85
CA GLY A 235 -7.48 -9.79 -0.42
C GLY A 235 -7.94 -10.84 -1.44
N HIS A 236 -8.84 -10.44 -2.32
CA HIS A 236 -9.42 -11.31 -3.34
C HIS A 236 -9.00 -10.88 -4.74
N PRO A 237 -8.53 -11.83 -5.59
CA PRO A 237 -8.26 -11.54 -6.99
C PRO A 237 -9.57 -11.22 -7.73
N VAL A 238 -9.47 -10.34 -8.69
CA VAL A 238 -10.59 -9.97 -9.54
C VAL A 238 -10.23 -10.24 -10.98
N LYS A 239 -11.08 -10.99 -11.67
CA LYS A 239 -10.97 -11.17 -13.13
C LYS A 239 -11.69 -10.02 -13.80
N LEU A 240 -10.94 -9.05 -14.28
CA LEU A 240 -11.45 -7.94 -15.05
C LEU A 240 -11.27 -8.22 -16.54
N SER A 241 -12.25 -7.83 -17.34
CA SER A 241 -12.15 -7.86 -18.81
C SER A 241 -11.32 -6.70 -19.37
N ILE A 242 -10.36 -6.17 -18.57
CA ILE A 242 -9.56 -5.00 -18.92
C ILE A 242 -8.43 -5.43 -19.86
N LYS A 243 -8.49 -4.98 -21.12
CA LYS A 243 -7.38 -5.10 -22.05
C LYS A 243 -6.31 -4.05 -21.78
N GLY A 244 -5.05 -4.47 -21.73
CA GLY A 244 -3.89 -3.57 -21.72
C GLY A 244 -3.40 -3.07 -20.36
N VAL A 245 -4.05 -3.42 -19.25
CA VAL A 245 -3.61 -3.03 -17.91
C VAL A 245 -2.61 -4.05 -17.34
N MET A 246 -2.70 -5.31 -17.78
CA MET A 246 -1.77 -6.38 -17.41
C MET A 246 -0.87 -6.76 -18.58
N PRO A 247 0.37 -7.16 -18.32
CA PRO A 247 1.22 -7.73 -19.36
C PRO A 247 0.62 -9.05 -19.84
N ASP A 248 0.50 -9.20 -21.16
CA ASP A 248 0.06 -10.45 -21.78
C ASP A 248 1.08 -11.60 -21.57
N GLU A 249 2.30 -11.28 -21.08
CA GLU A 249 3.46 -12.18 -21.00
C GLU A 249 4.19 -12.09 -19.66
N TYR A 250 3.58 -12.53 -18.54
CA TYR A 250 4.34 -12.84 -17.31
C TYR A 250 3.79 -14.09 -16.61
#